data_d51dceb11e86b1008176ac490fa6eb8f
#
_entry.id   d51dceb11e86b1008176ac490fa6eb8f
#
_cell.length_a   1.000
_cell.length_b   1.000
_cell.length_c   1.000
_cell.angle_alpha   90.00
_cell.angle_beta   90.00
_cell.angle_gamma   90.00
#
_symmetry.space_group_name_H-M   'P 1'
#
loop_
_entity.id
_entity.type
_entity.pdbx_description
1 polymer ?
#
loop_
_entity_poly.entity_id
_entity_poly.type
_entity_poly.pdbx_seq_one_letter_code
_entity_poly.pdbx_strand_id
1 'polypeptide(L)'
;MAAVVAASALTGCGSRSTAETTAAATEAKTEAAAADSTEAAKEDGKTYNVGICQLVQHPALDAATEGFEAALKDKLGDNVKFDLQNASGDSATCATIINQFVSNDVDLILANATAALQAAAAGTSEIPILGTSITDYATALDIDNWTGTTGLNISGTSDLAPLDQQAAMLNELFPDAKNVGLLYCSAEPNSKYQATTVKGYLEELGYACKEYTFADSNDIASVTTTAAGENDVLYVPTDNTAASNAEIINNICLPAKVPVIAGEEGICSGCGVATLSIDYYDIGYKAGEMGAEILMDGKDVKEMPIEFAPEVTKKYNKANCEALGITVPDDYVAIEE
;
A
#
# COMPACT_ATOMS: atom_id res chain seq x y z
N MET A 1 -10.24 59.44 27.30
CA MET A 1 -10.70 59.48 28.70
C MET A 1 -10.33 58.17 29.28
N ALA A 2 -9.21 58.09 30.01
CA ALA A 2 -9.08 58.32 31.44
C ALA A 2 -9.89 57.25 32.19
N ALA A 3 -9.45 56.52 33.14
CA ALA A 3 -8.32 56.47 34.06
C ALA A 3 -8.51 55.21 34.90
N VAL A 4 -7.49 54.48 35.25
CA VAL A 4 -6.62 54.65 36.45
C VAL A 4 -7.11 53.87 37.70
N VAL A 5 -6.25 52.89 38.13
CA VAL A 5 -5.60 52.76 39.48
C VAL A 5 -6.45 52.08 40.55
N ALA A 6 -5.99 51.23 41.45
CA ALA A 6 -4.77 50.96 42.20
C ALA A 6 -4.96 49.62 42.95
N ALA A 7 -4.02 48.74 43.12
CA ALA A 7 -2.95 48.63 44.12
C ALA A 7 -3.39 48.71 45.61
N SER A 8 -3.13 47.64 46.36
CA SER A 8 -2.60 47.74 47.74
C SER A 8 -2.05 46.40 48.22
N ALA A 9 -0.82 46.49 48.65
CA ALA A 9 -0.03 45.56 49.41
C ALA A 9 -0.31 45.69 50.92
N LEU A 10 0.14 44.70 51.71
CA LEU A 10 0.79 44.84 53.02
C LEU A 10 0.93 43.46 53.66
N THR A 11 2.11 42.92 53.71
CA THR A 11 3.13 42.86 54.79
C THR A 11 2.70 42.18 56.10
N GLY A 12 3.56 41.27 56.55
CA GLY A 12 3.57 40.72 57.89
C GLY A 12 4.69 39.72 58.11
N CYS A 13 5.75 40.25 58.66
CA CYS A 13 7.00 39.66 59.15
C CYS A 13 6.90 38.72 60.34
N GLY A 14 8.00 37.96 60.52
CA GLY A 14 8.53 37.58 61.82
C GLY A 14 8.75 36.05 61.96
N SER A 15 9.80 35.53 62.23
CA SER A 15 11.15 35.63 62.75
C SER A 15 11.55 34.26 63.27
N ARG A 16 12.76 33.85 62.88
CA ARG A 16 13.81 33.05 63.53
C ARG A 16 13.50 32.11 64.70
N SER A 17 13.99 30.85 64.64
CA SER A 17 15.06 30.40 65.54
C SER A 17 15.71 29.09 65.09
N THR A 18 17.01 29.07 65.27
CA THR A 18 18.07 28.07 65.04
C THR A 18 17.97 26.88 65.95
N ALA A 19 18.42 25.70 65.51
CA ALA A 19 19.56 24.89 66.02
C ALA A 19 19.48 23.43 65.59
N GLU A 20 20.47 23.04 64.87
CA GLU A 20 21.53 22.01 65.05
C GLU A 20 21.12 20.50 65.16
N THR A 21 21.66 19.81 64.18
CA THR A 21 22.50 18.54 64.23
C THR A 21 21.85 17.25 64.76
N THR A 22 21.71 16.27 63.88
CA THR A 22 22.58 15.05 63.88
C THR A 22 22.23 14.12 62.70
N ALA A 23 23.31 13.55 62.12
CA ALA A 23 23.28 12.62 61.01
C ALA A 23 22.77 11.24 61.40
N ALA A 24 21.95 10.61 60.53
CA ALA A 24 21.91 9.17 60.39
C ALA A 24 21.49 8.78 58.97
N ALA A 25 22.34 8.02 58.31
CA ALA A 25 22.09 7.44 57.02
C ALA A 25 21.00 6.40 57.08
N THR A 26 20.06 6.46 56.15
CA THR A 26 19.21 5.32 55.85
C THR A 26 18.92 5.33 54.34
N GLU A 27 19.16 4.19 53.73
CA GLU A 27 19.06 3.85 52.33
C GLU A 27 17.69 4.21 51.73
N ALA A 28 17.68 4.94 50.63
CA ALA A 28 16.51 5.19 49.84
C ALA A 28 16.35 4.06 48.83
N LYS A 29 15.37 3.21 49.05
CA LYS A 29 14.84 2.23 48.10
C LYS A 29 14.11 3.04 46.99
N THR A 30 14.64 2.96 45.77
CA THR A 30 13.98 3.49 44.56
C THR A 30 12.87 2.51 44.20
N GLU A 31 11.63 2.88 44.44
CA GLU A 31 10.45 2.25 43.87
C GLU A 31 10.34 2.72 42.40
N ALA A 32 10.57 1.80 41.49
CA ALA A 32 10.23 1.98 40.10
C ALA A 32 8.70 1.96 39.94
N ALA A 33 8.13 3.05 39.47
CA ALA A 33 6.74 3.08 39.06
C ALA A 33 6.57 2.15 37.85
N ALA A 34 5.89 1.04 38.05
CA ALA A 34 5.40 0.19 36.99
C ALA A 34 4.35 0.98 36.20
N ALA A 35 4.62 1.22 34.92
CA ALA A 35 3.61 1.65 34.00
C ALA A 35 2.58 0.51 33.88
N ASP A 36 1.38 0.83 34.29
CA ASP A 36 0.20 -0.01 34.16
C ASP A 36 -0.16 -0.02 32.65
N SER A 37 0.31 -1.05 31.95
CA SER A 37 -0.22 -1.39 30.64
C SER A 37 -1.58 -2.03 30.91
N THR A 38 -2.64 -1.28 30.67
CA THR A 38 -4.00 -1.82 30.57
C THR A 38 -4.03 -2.83 29.43
N GLU A 39 -3.80 -4.07 29.76
CA GLU A 39 -4.13 -5.22 28.93
C GLU A 39 -5.65 -5.19 28.74
N ALA A 40 -6.09 -4.85 27.52
CA ALA A 40 -7.49 -4.94 27.14
C ALA A 40 -7.94 -6.39 27.40
N ALA A 41 -9.02 -6.54 28.13
CA ALA A 41 -9.57 -7.84 28.48
C ALA A 41 -9.88 -8.62 27.20
N LYS A 42 -9.12 -9.69 26.93
CA LYS A 42 -9.44 -10.67 25.91
C LYS A 42 -10.79 -11.27 26.27
N GLU A 43 -11.81 -11.08 25.41
CA GLU A 43 -13.02 -11.91 25.50
C GLU A 43 -12.60 -13.35 25.25
N ASP A 44 -12.61 -14.15 26.33
CA ASP A 44 -12.20 -15.54 26.33
C ASP A 44 -13.15 -16.34 25.41
N GLY A 45 -12.70 -16.72 24.20
CA GLY A 45 -13.27 -17.80 23.42
C GLY A 45 -13.90 -17.47 22.07
N LYS A 46 -13.97 -16.20 21.60
CA LYS A 46 -14.46 -15.93 20.23
C LYS A 46 -13.35 -16.18 19.20
N THR A 47 -13.60 -17.07 18.24
CA THR A 47 -12.76 -17.24 17.07
C THR A 47 -13.35 -16.46 15.90
N TYR A 48 -12.57 -15.62 15.28
CA TYR A 48 -12.96 -14.84 14.09
C TYR A 48 -12.61 -15.60 12.82
N ASN A 49 -13.53 -15.61 11.86
CA ASN A 49 -13.33 -16.19 10.54
C ASN A 49 -13.12 -15.05 9.54
N VAL A 50 -11.99 -15.04 8.87
CA VAL A 50 -11.59 -13.98 7.93
C VAL A 50 -11.44 -14.58 6.55
N GLY A 51 -12.23 -14.08 5.58
CA GLY A 51 -12.10 -14.45 4.19
C GLY A 51 -11.07 -13.55 3.49
N ILE A 52 -10.15 -14.14 2.75
CA ILE A 52 -9.15 -13.41 1.95
C ILE A 52 -9.35 -13.75 0.48
N CYS A 53 -9.79 -12.77 -0.31
CA CYS A 53 -9.88 -12.89 -1.77
C CYS A 53 -8.66 -12.18 -2.39
N GLN A 54 -7.69 -12.97 -2.85
CA GLN A 54 -6.53 -12.47 -3.59
C GLN A 54 -6.79 -12.64 -5.10
N LEU A 55 -6.62 -11.57 -5.88
CA LEU A 55 -6.90 -11.58 -7.32
C LEU A 55 -6.05 -12.61 -8.06
N VAL A 56 -4.73 -12.58 -7.85
CA VAL A 56 -3.77 -13.44 -8.54
C VAL A 56 -2.53 -13.61 -7.67
N GLN A 57 -1.72 -14.61 -7.97
CA GLN A 57 -0.46 -14.85 -7.26
C GLN A 57 0.69 -14.11 -7.96
N HIS A 58 1.32 -13.21 -7.25
CA HIS A 58 2.60 -12.58 -7.56
C HIS A 58 3.19 -11.93 -6.30
N PRO A 59 4.51 -11.60 -6.28
CA PRO A 59 5.21 -11.21 -5.05
C PRO A 59 4.55 -10.10 -4.24
N ALA A 60 4.03 -9.04 -4.88
CA ALA A 60 3.42 -7.91 -4.18
C ALA A 60 2.12 -8.32 -3.45
N LEU A 61 1.19 -9.03 -4.12
CA LEU A 61 -0.06 -9.46 -3.49
C LEU A 61 0.19 -10.54 -2.41
N ASP A 62 1.16 -11.43 -2.63
CA ASP A 62 1.53 -12.44 -1.64
C ASP A 62 2.07 -11.77 -0.38
N ALA A 63 2.98 -10.78 -0.51
CA ALA A 63 3.50 -10.01 0.62
C ALA A 63 2.41 -9.23 1.38
N ALA A 64 1.46 -8.62 0.67
CA ALA A 64 0.34 -7.91 1.31
C ALA A 64 -0.58 -8.87 2.09
N THR A 65 -0.84 -10.07 1.55
CA THR A 65 -1.60 -11.11 2.26
C THR A 65 -0.85 -11.60 3.49
N GLU A 66 0.45 -11.86 3.38
CA GLU A 66 1.30 -12.29 4.51
C GLU A 66 1.33 -11.25 5.62
N GLY A 67 1.49 -9.96 5.27
CA GLY A 67 1.46 -8.86 6.24
C GLY A 67 0.13 -8.77 6.97
N PHE A 68 -0.99 -8.88 6.26
CA PHE A 68 -2.33 -8.87 6.85
C PHE A 68 -2.55 -10.02 7.82
N GLU A 69 -2.19 -11.24 7.42
CA GLU A 69 -2.30 -12.40 8.29
C GLU A 69 -1.41 -12.28 9.53
N ALA A 70 -0.17 -11.77 9.35
CA ALA A 70 0.77 -11.57 10.46
C ALA A 70 0.21 -10.60 11.51
N ALA A 71 -0.30 -9.45 11.09
CA ALA A 71 -0.87 -8.46 12.00
C ALA A 71 -2.06 -9.01 12.78
N LEU A 72 -2.98 -9.73 12.14
CA LEU A 72 -4.10 -10.35 12.82
C LEU A 72 -3.66 -11.47 13.77
N LYS A 73 -2.66 -12.29 13.40
CA LYS A 73 -2.07 -13.30 14.29
C LYS A 73 -1.39 -12.67 15.50
N ASP A 74 -0.69 -11.57 15.33
CA ASP A 74 -0.03 -10.83 16.41
C ASP A 74 -1.04 -10.28 17.44
N LYS A 75 -2.21 -9.82 16.97
CA LYS A 75 -3.27 -9.24 17.82
C LYS A 75 -4.20 -10.28 18.44
N LEU A 76 -4.60 -11.29 17.66
CA LEU A 76 -5.64 -12.27 18.02
C LEU A 76 -5.08 -13.65 18.42
N GLY A 77 -3.83 -13.95 18.08
CA GLY A 77 -3.24 -15.27 18.32
C GLY A 77 -4.01 -16.39 17.61
N ASP A 78 -4.36 -17.43 18.35
CA ASP A 78 -5.12 -18.58 17.83
C ASP A 78 -6.63 -18.30 17.63
N ASN A 79 -7.10 -17.08 17.96
CA ASN A 79 -8.49 -16.70 17.85
C ASN A 79 -8.87 -16.15 16.46
N VAL A 80 -8.04 -16.34 15.45
CA VAL A 80 -8.33 -16.00 14.05
C VAL A 80 -8.11 -17.21 13.15
N LYS A 81 -9.00 -17.37 12.16
CA LYS A 81 -8.89 -18.37 11.09
C LYS A 81 -9.04 -17.68 9.75
N PHE A 82 -8.20 -18.05 8.81
CA PHE A 82 -8.20 -17.51 7.46
C PHE A 82 -8.73 -18.53 6.46
N ASP A 83 -9.60 -18.06 5.55
CA ASP A 83 -9.97 -18.74 4.32
C ASP A 83 -9.37 -17.94 3.15
N LEU A 84 -8.13 -18.28 2.76
CA LEU A 84 -7.41 -17.64 1.64
C LEU A 84 -7.78 -18.33 0.33
N GLN A 85 -8.34 -17.57 -0.60
CA GLN A 85 -8.68 -18.04 -1.94
C GLN A 85 -8.10 -17.11 -3.00
N ASN A 86 -7.54 -17.75 -4.06
CA ASN A 86 -6.92 -17.06 -5.20
C ASN A 86 -7.84 -17.14 -6.42
N ALA A 87 -8.16 -16.00 -7.01
CA ALA A 87 -9.05 -15.91 -8.16
C ALA A 87 -8.35 -16.17 -9.51
N SER A 88 -7.04 -16.39 -9.52
CA SER A 88 -6.24 -16.69 -10.72
C SER A 88 -6.36 -15.62 -11.83
N GLY A 89 -6.54 -14.36 -11.44
CA GLY A 89 -6.66 -13.23 -12.36
C GLY A 89 -8.08 -13.02 -12.93
N ASP A 90 -9.07 -13.79 -12.49
CA ASP A 90 -10.43 -13.74 -13.02
C ASP A 90 -11.39 -13.03 -12.05
N SER A 91 -11.93 -11.89 -12.48
CA SER A 91 -12.88 -11.09 -11.69
C SER A 91 -14.21 -11.82 -11.42
N ALA A 92 -14.66 -12.73 -12.31
CA ALA A 92 -15.86 -13.53 -12.06
C ALA A 92 -15.60 -14.59 -10.97
N THR A 93 -14.37 -15.09 -10.90
CA THR A 93 -13.93 -15.97 -9.81
C THR A 93 -13.87 -15.20 -8.48
N CYS A 94 -13.40 -13.93 -8.46
CA CYS A 94 -13.50 -13.08 -7.27
C CYS A 94 -14.96 -13.02 -6.75
N ALA A 95 -15.93 -12.75 -7.63
CA ALA A 95 -17.35 -12.71 -7.23
C ALA A 95 -17.83 -14.04 -6.64
N THR A 96 -17.37 -15.17 -7.17
CA THR A 96 -17.69 -16.51 -6.65
C THR A 96 -17.12 -16.72 -5.25
N ILE A 97 -15.86 -16.35 -5.04
CA ILE A 97 -15.17 -16.42 -3.74
C ILE A 97 -15.89 -15.56 -2.70
N ILE A 98 -16.22 -14.31 -3.05
CA ILE A 98 -16.92 -13.39 -2.15
C ILE A 98 -18.29 -13.94 -1.77
N ASN A 99 -19.07 -14.48 -2.73
CA ASN A 99 -20.35 -15.11 -2.44
C ASN A 99 -20.23 -16.30 -1.47
N GLN A 100 -19.13 -17.05 -1.55
CA GLN A 100 -18.84 -18.12 -0.59
C GLN A 100 -18.56 -17.56 0.80
N PHE A 101 -17.75 -16.50 0.93
CA PHE A 101 -17.48 -15.84 2.22
C PHE A 101 -18.77 -15.30 2.86
N VAL A 102 -19.63 -14.65 2.06
CA VAL A 102 -20.94 -14.16 2.53
C VAL A 102 -21.81 -15.32 3.01
N SER A 103 -21.84 -16.43 2.26
CA SER A 103 -22.63 -17.63 2.64
C SER A 103 -22.09 -18.32 3.90
N ASN A 104 -20.80 -18.20 4.17
CA ASN A 104 -20.13 -18.74 5.35
C ASN A 104 -20.18 -17.79 6.56
N ASP A 105 -20.80 -16.61 6.40
CA ASP A 105 -20.95 -15.59 7.44
C ASP A 105 -19.60 -15.24 8.11
N VAL A 106 -18.57 -14.92 7.28
CA VAL A 106 -17.26 -14.53 7.79
C VAL A 106 -17.34 -13.19 8.53
N ASP A 107 -16.50 -13.01 9.55
CA ASP A 107 -16.48 -11.79 10.38
C ASP A 107 -15.84 -10.57 9.68
N LEU A 108 -14.95 -10.81 8.69
CA LEU A 108 -14.21 -9.78 7.94
C LEU A 108 -13.80 -10.34 6.59
N ILE A 109 -13.77 -9.49 5.56
CA ILE A 109 -13.23 -9.82 4.24
C ILE A 109 -12.00 -8.94 3.97
N LEU A 110 -10.87 -9.55 3.61
CA LEU A 110 -9.78 -8.88 2.91
C LEU A 110 -9.97 -9.03 1.40
N ALA A 111 -9.98 -7.91 0.70
CA ALA A 111 -9.97 -7.86 -0.77
C ALA A 111 -8.59 -7.36 -1.23
N ASN A 112 -7.77 -8.26 -1.76
CA ASN A 112 -6.42 -7.96 -2.22
C ASN A 112 -6.42 -7.76 -3.74
N ALA A 113 -6.24 -6.54 -4.18
CA ALA A 113 -6.35 -5.94 -5.50
C ALA A 113 -7.76 -5.43 -5.88
N THR A 114 -7.78 -4.48 -6.85
CA THR A 114 -8.98 -3.73 -7.27
C THR A 114 -10.16 -4.60 -7.67
N ALA A 115 -9.95 -5.65 -8.47
CA ALA A 115 -11.04 -6.52 -8.91
C ALA A 115 -11.66 -7.32 -7.74
N ALA A 116 -10.85 -7.73 -6.77
CA ALA A 116 -11.34 -8.37 -5.54
C ALA A 116 -12.17 -7.38 -4.69
N LEU A 117 -11.71 -6.11 -4.58
CA LEU A 117 -12.45 -5.06 -3.88
C LEU A 117 -13.80 -4.78 -4.54
N GLN A 118 -13.84 -4.66 -5.86
CA GLN A 118 -15.09 -4.46 -6.62
C GLN A 118 -16.06 -5.62 -6.42
N ALA A 119 -15.57 -6.86 -6.44
CA ALA A 119 -16.38 -8.03 -6.17
C ALA A 119 -16.91 -8.04 -4.74
N ALA A 120 -16.11 -7.68 -3.74
CA ALA A 120 -16.52 -7.60 -2.34
C ALA A 120 -17.56 -6.51 -2.12
N ALA A 121 -17.36 -5.31 -2.69
CA ALA A 121 -18.32 -4.21 -2.63
C ALA A 121 -19.69 -4.56 -3.24
N ALA A 122 -19.68 -5.34 -4.31
CA ALA A 122 -20.92 -5.82 -4.95
C ALA A 122 -21.58 -6.98 -4.18
N GLY A 123 -20.81 -7.75 -3.42
CA GLY A 123 -21.27 -8.98 -2.77
C GLY A 123 -21.92 -8.76 -1.41
N THR A 124 -21.52 -7.73 -0.66
CA THR A 124 -22.07 -7.46 0.68
C THR A 124 -22.00 -5.99 1.07
N SER A 125 -23.02 -5.52 1.80
CA SER A 125 -23.04 -4.20 2.45
C SER A 125 -23.01 -4.31 3.97
N GLU A 126 -22.89 -5.52 4.52
CA GLU A 126 -22.99 -5.81 5.97
C GLU A 126 -21.66 -6.28 6.56
N ILE A 127 -20.99 -7.23 5.90
CA ILE A 127 -19.68 -7.71 6.37
C ILE A 127 -18.66 -6.61 6.13
N PRO A 128 -17.83 -6.22 7.13
CA PRO A 128 -16.76 -5.25 6.93
C PRO A 128 -15.73 -5.77 5.91
N ILE A 129 -15.30 -4.88 5.04
CA ILE A 129 -14.32 -5.15 3.98
C ILE A 129 -13.11 -4.26 4.18
N LEU A 130 -11.93 -4.85 4.18
CA LEU A 130 -10.67 -4.13 4.05
C LEU A 130 -10.06 -4.44 2.68
N GLY A 131 -9.71 -3.38 1.95
CA GLY A 131 -8.90 -3.48 0.74
C GLY A 131 -7.41 -3.39 1.09
N THR A 132 -6.57 -4.06 0.34
CA THR A 132 -5.13 -3.83 0.28
C THR A 132 -4.66 -3.95 -1.16
N SER A 133 -3.53 -3.34 -1.49
CA SER A 133 -3.06 -3.27 -2.88
C SER A 133 -4.10 -2.62 -3.82
N ILE A 134 -4.72 -1.56 -3.33
CA ILE A 134 -5.72 -0.77 -4.07
C ILE A 134 -5.09 0.58 -4.42
N THR A 135 -4.95 0.86 -5.69
CA THR A 135 -4.34 2.09 -6.16
C THR A 135 -5.19 3.32 -5.81
N ASP A 136 -6.45 3.32 -6.20
CA ASP A 136 -7.37 4.45 -5.96
C ASP A 136 -8.79 3.96 -5.68
N TYR A 137 -9.23 4.15 -4.42
CA TYR A 137 -10.55 3.71 -3.97
C TYR A 137 -11.70 4.47 -4.63
N ALA A 138 -11.50 5.75 -4.94
CA ALA A 138 -12.53 6.54 -5.60
C ALA A 138 -12.82 5.99 -7.00
N THR A 139 -11.78 5.71 -7.78
CA THR A 139 -11.90 5.08 -9.10
C THR A 139 -12.42 3.64 -9.01
N ALA A 140 -11.93 2.85 -8.04
CA ALA A 140 -12.31 1.45 -7.90
C ALA A 140 -13.80 1.27 -7.57
N LEU A 141 -14.38 2.19 -6.79
CA LEU A 141 -15.74 2.12 -6.26
C LEU A 141 -16.69 3.15 -6.86
N ASP A 142 -16.24 3.91 -7.89
CA ASP A 142 -17.02 4.97 -8.56
C ASP A 142 -17.58 6.01 -7.57
N ILE A 143 -16.71 6.48 -6.65
CA ILE A 143 -17.08 7.45 -5.60
C ILE A 143 -16.79 8.87 -6.06
N ASP A 144 -17.85 9.66 -6.24
CA ASP A 144 -17.75 11.09 -6.44
C ASP A 144 -17.42 11.83 -5.13
N ASN A 145 -16.73 12.96 -5.22
CA ASN A 145 -16.42 13.83 -4.08
C ASN A 145 -15.66 13.13 -2.94
N TRP A 146 -14.54 12.50 -3.28
CA TRP A 146 -13.67 11.79 -2.35
C TRP A 146 -13.27 12.61 -1.11
N THR A 147 -13.42 12.03 0.08
CA THR A 147 -13.14 12.68 1.38
C THR A 147 -12.10 11.96 2.24
N GLY A 148 -11.46 10.91 1.71
CA GLY A 148 -10.51 10.08 2.45
C GLY A 148 -11.13 8.84 3.09
N THR A 149 -12.45 8.72 3.09
CA THR A 149 -13.21 7.54 3.51
C THR A 149 -14.17 7.14 2.40
N THR A 150 -14.53 5.87 2.33
CA THR A 150 -15.50 5.39 1.33
C THR A 150 -16.94 5.70 1.70
N GLY A 151 -17.24 5.84 3.00
CA GLY A 151 -18.61 5.94 3.52
C GLY A 151 -19.42 4.64 3.41
N LEU A 152 -18.81 3.57 2.91
CA LEU A 152 -19.38 2.23 2.78
C LEU A 152 -18.85 1.32 3.90
N ASN A 153 -19.27 0.05 3.93
CA ASN A 153 -18.68 -0.98 4.79
C ASN A 153 -17.24 -1.37 4.35
N ILE A 154 -16.49 -0.43 3.80
CA ILE A 154 -15.19 -0.62 3.17
C ILE A 154 -14.20 0.41 3.67
N SER A 155 -12.99 -0.03 4.02
CA SER A 155 -11.80 0.78 4.22
C SER A 155 -10.55 0.00 3.76
N GLY A 156 -9.36 0.38 4.19
CA GLY A 156 -8.14 -0.38 3.92
C GLY A 156 -6.93 0.48 3.61
N THR A 157 -6.01 -0.08 2.83
CA THR A 157 -4.72 0.55 2.48
C THR A 157 -4.58 0.74 0.97
N SER A 158 -3.89 1.81 0.59
CA SER A 158 -3.57 2.12 -0.81
C SER A 158 -2.12 1.82 -1.13
N ASP A 159 -1.88 1.30 -2.35
CA ASP A 159 -0.55 1.07 -2.91
C ASP A 159 -0.11 2.18 -3.87
N LEU A 160 -0.81 3.31 -3.88
CA LEU A 160 -0.51 4.41 -4.79
C LEU A 160 0.82 5.09 -4.42
N ALA A 161 1.87 4.78 -5.17
CA ALA A 161 3.11 5.54 -5.13
C ALA A 161 2.94 6.91 -5.83
N PRO A 162 3.75 7.93 -5.50
CA PRO A 162 3.69 9.25 -6.14
C PRO A 162 3.98 9.17 -7.65
N LEU A 163 2.94 9.33 -8.49
CA LEU A 163 3.02 9.14 -9.94
C LEU A 163 3.83 10.24 -10.65
N ASP A 164 3.85 11.45 -10.11
CA ASP A 164 4.71 12.55 -10.56
C ASP A 164 6.19 12.21 -10.36
N GLN A 165 6.53 11.53 -9.25
CA GLN A 165 7.90 11.09 -8.97
C GLN A 165 8.29 9.89 -9.85
N GLN A 166 7.36 9.01 -10.22
CA GLN A 166 7.64 7.95 -11.19
C GLN A 166 7.96 8.53 -12.57
N ALA A 167 7.21 9.55 -13.01
CA ALA A 167 7.52 10.28 -14.24
C ALA A 167 8.87 11.00 -14.16
N ALA A 168 9.18 11.63 -13.02
CA ALA A 168 10.47 12.27 -12.77
C ALA A 168 11.62 11.26 -12.79
N MET A 169 11.44 10.05 -12.23
CA MET A 169 12.42 8.95 -12.29
C MET A 169 12.71 8.52 -13.73
N LEU A 170 11.68 8.38 -14.57
CA LEU A 170 11.86 8.08 -15.98
C LEU A 170 12.70 9.18 -16.66
N ASN A 171 12.40 10.44 -16.40
CA ASN A 171 13.15 11.57 -16.95
C ASN A 171 14.60 11.65 -16.41
N GLU A 172 14.82 11.30 -15.13
CA GLU A 172 16.16 11.23 -14.54
C GLU A 172 17.04 10.20 -15.26
N LEU A 173 16.50 9.01 -15.52
CA LEU A 173 17.26 7.91 -16.11
C LEU A 173 17.34 7.97 -17.64
N PHE A 174 16.33 8.54 -18.30
CA PHE A 174 16.21 8.56 -19.77
C PHE A 174 15.88 9.95 -20.34
N PRO A 175 16.69 11.00 -20.03
CA PRO A 175 16.38 12.37 -20.46
C PRO A 175 16.45 12.57 -21.99
N ASP A 176 17.14 11.70 -22.70
CA ASP A 176 17.28 11.75 -24.16
C ASP A 176 16.20 10.97 -24.92
N ALA A 177 15.40 10.15 -24.24
CA ALA A 177 14.27 9.45 -24.84
C ALA A 177 13.27 10.44 -25.44
N LYS A 178 12.58 10.03 -26.50
CA LYS A 178 11.55 10.85 -27.18
C LYS A 178 10.18 10.21 -27.08
N ASN A 179 10.14 8.88 -27.20
CA ASN A 179 8.91 8.11 -27.27
C ASN A 179 8.82 7.22 -26.05
N VAL A 180 7.73 7.33 -25.30
CA VAL A 180 7.43 6.50 -24.13
C VAL A 180 6.19 5.67 -24.40
N GLY A 181 6.31 4.36 -24.33
CA GLY A 181 5.19 3.43 -24.40
C GLY A 181 4.62 3.15 -23.00
N LEU A 182 3.32 3.36 -22.81
CA LEU A 182 2.63 2.97 -21.58
C LEU A 182 1.96 1.62 -21.83
N LEU A 183 2.46 0.57 -21.20
CA LEU A 183 2.06 -0.82 -21.41
C LEU A 183 1.26 -1.33 -20.22
N TYR A 184 -0.02 -1.68 -20.40
CA TYR A 184 -0.87 -2.10 -19.29
C TYR A 184 -2.09 -2.92 -19.72
N CYS A 185 -2.74 -3.60 -18.76
CA CYS A 185 -3.97 -4.36 -18.94
C CYS A 185 -5.18 -3.40 -18.99
N SER A 186 -5.92 -3.42 -20.10
CA SER A 186 -7.11 -2.59 -20.27
C SER A 186 -8.30 -3.01 -19.39
N ALA A 187 -8.27 -4.23 -18.85
CA ALA A 187 -9.27 -4.73 -17.93
C ALA A 187 -9.04 -4.28 -16.47
N GLU A 188 -7.91 -3.64 -16.16
CA GLU A 188 -7.54 -3.18 -14.83
C GLU A 188 -7.72 -1.65 -14.70
N PRO A 189 -8.75 -1.16 -13.97
CA PRO A 189 -8.98 0.27 -13.77
C PRO A 189 -7.84 1.00 -13.07
N ASN A 190 -7.17 0.33 -12.10
CA ASN A 190 -5.96 0.80 -11.41
C ASN A 190 -4.83 1.12 -12.40
N SER A 191 -4.57 0.22 -13.34
CA SER A 191 -3.51 0.39 -14.35
C SER A 191 -3.82 1.55 -15.29
N LYS A 192 -5.06 1.65 -15.76
CA LYS A 192 -5.52 2.76 -16.60
C LYS A 192 -5.41 4.11 -15.89
N TYR A 193 -5.81 4.18 -14.61
CA TYR A 193 -5.69 5.39 -13.79
C TYR A 193 -4.24 5.88 -13.73
N GLN A 194 -3.31 4.99 -13.36
CA GLN A 194 -1.88 5.30 -13.26
C GLN A 194 -1.29 5.69 -14.63
N ALA A 195 -1.54 4.88 -15.66
CA ALA A 195 -1.02 5.15 -17.01
C ALA A 195 -1.50 6.51 -17.54
N THR A 196 -2.78 6.85 -17.37
CA THR A 196 -3.33 8.14 -17.79
C THR A 196 -2.68 9.30 -17.04
N THR A 197 -2.50 9.17 -15.74
CA THR A 197 -1.90 10.21 -14.89
C THR A 197 -0.42 10.41 -15.20
N VAL A 198 0.37 9.32 -15.27
CA VAL A 198 1.79 9.39 -15.61
C VAL A 198 2.01 9.91 -17.02
N LYS A 199 1.15 9.54 -17.98
CA LYS A 199 1.18 10.10 -19.34
C LYS A 199 1.12 11.62 -19.32
N GLY A 200 0.22 12.21 -18.53
CA GLY A 200 0.12 13.66 -18.39
C GLY A 200 1.43 14.29 -17.93
N TYR A 201 2.04 13.75 -16.87
CA TYR A 201 3.34 14.25 -16.37
C TYR A 201 4.48 14.07 -17.38
N LEU A 202 4.51 12.95 -18.11
CA LEU A 202 5.54 12.70 -19.13
C LEU A 202 5.38 13.63 -20.35
N GLU A 203 4.14 13.91 -20.77
CA GLU A 203 3.88 14.85 -21.84
C GLU A 203 4.26 16.29 -21.44
N GLU A 204 4.05 16.69 -20.19
CA GLU A 204 4.53 17.97 -19.65
C GLU A 204 6.07 18.06 -19.63
N LEU A 205 6.77 16.95 -19.44
CA LEU A 205 8.24 16.84 -19.55
C LEU A 205 8.73 16.80 -21.00
N GLY A 206 7.82 16.72 -21.98
CA GLY A 206 8.13 16.80 -23.42
C GLY A 206 8.27 15.47 -24.14
N TYR A 207 7.89 14.36 -23.52
CA TYR A 207 7.86 13.04 -24.16
C TYR A 207 6.63 12.88 -25.06
N ALA A 208 6.78 12.14 -26.17
CA ALA A 208 5.66 11.65 -26.96
C ALA A 208 5.19 10.30 -26.37
N CYS A 209 3.99 10.28 -25.80
CA CYS A 209 3.46 9.12 -25.09
C CYS A 209 2.43 8.37 -25.94
N LYS A 210 2.52 7.03 -25.98
CA LYS A 210 1.56 6.16 -26.64
C LYS A 210 1.17 4.99 -25.73
N GLU A 211 -0.12 4.72 -25.66
CA GLU A 211 -0.66 3.61 -24.87
C GLU A 211 -0.68 2.32 -25.70
N TYR A 212 -0.27 1.23 -25.05
CA TYR A 212 -0.27 -0.13 -25.56
C TYR A 212 -0.98 -1.01 -24.56
N THR A 213 -2.17 -1.46 -24.91
CA THR A 213 -3.03 -2.20 -24.00
C THR A 213 -3.21 -3.63 -24.45
N PHE A 214 -3.11 -4.56 -23.51
CA PHE A 214 -3.52 -5.96 -23.67
C PHE A 214 -4.80 -6.20 -22.86
N ALA A 215 -5.62 -7.15 -23.27
CA ALA A 215 -6.86 -7.47 -22.56
C ALA A 215 -6.65 -8.54 -21.47
N ASP A 216 -5.73 -9.46 -21.72
CA ASP A 216 -5.33 -10.54 -20.82
C ASP A 216 -3.90 -11.01 -21.15
N SER A 217 -3.42 -12.04 -20.45
CA SER A 217 -2.06 -12.58 -20.61
C SER A 217 -1.75 -13.12 -22.00
N ASN A 218 -2.74 -13.49 -22.82
CA ASN A 218 -2.51 -14.05 -24.17
C ASN A 218 -1.97 -13.00 -25.14
N ASP A 219 -2.32 -11.74 -24.94
CA ASP A 219 -1.94 -10.64 -25.83
C ASP A 219 -0.62 -9.94 -25.43
N ILE A 220 -0.13 -10.17 -24.20
CA ILE A 220 1.06 -9.50 -23.65
C ILE A 220 2.24 -9.52 -24.61
N ALA A 221 2.59 -10.71 -25.12
CA ALA A 221 3.77 -10.88 -25.98
C ALA A 221 3.68 -10.05 -27.27
N SER A 222 2.53 -10.05 -27.93
CA SER A 222 2.33 -9.33 -29.19
C SER A 222 2.29 -7.82 -29.00
N VAL A 223 1.62 -7.36 -27.94
CA VAL A 223 1.51 -5.94 -27.61
C VAL A 223 2.86 -5.39 -27.15
N THR A 224 3.58 -6.12 -26.28
CA THR A 224 4.93 -5.76 -25.83
C THR A 224 5.91 -5.69 -26.98
N THR A 225 5.85 -6.63 -27.95
CA THR A 225 6.72 -6.61 -29.14
C THR A 225 6.49 -5.34 -29.96
N THR A 226 5.22 -4.94 -30.11
CA THR A 226 4.87 -3.71 -30.84
C THR A 226 5.37 -2.48 -30.06
N ALA A 227 5.12 -2.44 -28.77
CA ALA A 227 5.54 -1.33 -27.90
C ALA A 227 7.05 -1.15 -27.90
N ALA A 228 7.82 -2.24 -27.76
CA ALA A 228 9.27 -2.20 -27.77
C ALA A 228 9.86 -1.81 -29.15
N GLY A 229 9.14 -2.09 -30.24
CA GLY A 229 9.57 -1.70 -31.58
C GLY A 229 9.35 -0.21 -31.92
N GLU A 230 8.53 0.50 -31.16
CA GLU A 230 8.10 1.86 -31.46
C GLU A 230 8.57 2.91 -30.42
N ASN A 231 9.12 2.49 -29.28
CA ASN A 231 9.44 3.39 -28.16
C ASN A 231 10.89 3.25 -27.70
N ASP A 232 11.41 4.30 -27.09
CA ASP A 232 12.75 4.36 -26.52
C ASP A 232 12.78 3.76 -25.08
N VAL A 233 11.66 3.87 -24.35
CA VAL A 233 11.45 3.35 -23.00
C VAL A 233 9.99 2.99 -22.81
N LEU A 234 9.71 1.96 -22.00
CA LEU A 234 8.35 1.62 -21.58
C LEU A 234 8.12 1.99 -20.12
N TYR A 235 6.90 2.40 -19.81
CA TYR A 235 6.37 2.49 -18.46
C TYR A 235 5.30 1.42 -18.27
N VAL A 236 5.43 0.61 -17.24
CA VAL A 236 4.44 -0.41 -16.84
C VAL A 236 3.94 -0.02 -15.45
N PRO A 237 2.68 0.42 -15.30
CA PRO A 237 2.13 0.77 -13.99
C PRO A 237 2.04 -0.43 -13.05
N THR A 238 1.55 -0.24 -11.83
CA THR A 238 1.16 -1.33 -10.93
C THR A 238 -0.01 -2.09 -11.56
N ASP A 239 0.30 -3.17 -12.26
CA ASP A 239 -0.60 -3.97 -13.10
C ASP A 239 -0.47 -5.45 -12.75
N ASN A 240 -1.54 -6.07 -12.25
CA ASN A 240 -1.50 -7.43 -11.74
C ASN A 240 -1.25 -8.47 -12.84
N THR A 241 -1.79 -8.20 -14.03
CA THR A 241 -1.58 -9.08 -15.19
C THR A 241 -0.14 -8.98 -15.69
N ALA A 242 0.44 -7.77 -15.74
CA ALA A 242 1.85 -7.57 -16.07
C ALA A 242 2.77 -8.19 -15.01
N ALA A 243 2.48 -8.00 -13.71
CA ALA A 243 3.28 -8.53 -12.61
C ALA A 243 3.39 -10.07 -12.66
N SER A 244 2.26 -10.75 -12.87
CA SER A 244 2.25 -12.23 -12.98
C SER A 244 2.85 -12.75 -14.29
N ASN A 245 3.18 -11.87 -15.24
CA ASN A 245 3.75 -12.21 -16.55
C ASN A 245 5.00 -11.39 -16.90
N ALA A 246 5.69 -10.83 -15.91
CA ALA A 246 6.83 -9.92 -16.11
C ALA A 246 7.97 -10.57 -16.92
N GLU A 247 8.18 -11.87 -16.78
CA GLU A 247 9.15 -12.62 -17.59
C GLU A 247 8.88 -12.52 -19.11
N ILE A 248 7.63 -12.51 -19.54
CA ILE A 248 7.27 -12.38 -20.97
C ILE A 248 7.69 -11.00 -21.46
N ILE A 249 7.45 -9.95 -20.67
CA ILE A 249 7.85 -8.58 -20.99
C ILE A 249 9.38 -8.49 -21.06
N ASN A 250 10.09 -9.06 -20.09
CA ASN A 250 11.55 -9.08 -20.04
C ASN A 250 12.17 -9.75 -21.26
N ASN A 251 11.66 -10.92 -21.63
CA ASN A 251 12.14 -11.69 -22.77
C ASN A 251 12.00 -10.97 -24.11
N ILE A 252 11.19 -9.92 -24.17
CA ILE A 252 11.01 -9.07 -25.35
C ILE A 252 11.81 -7.78 -25.23
N CYS A 253 11.69 -7.07 -24.12
CA CYS A 253 12.27 -5.74 -23.93
C CYS A 253 13.79 -5.79 -23.79
N LEU A 254 14.34 -6.76 -23.04
CA LEU A 254 15.77 -6.85 -22.78
C LEU A 254 16.59 -7.11 -24.06
N PRO A 255 16.23 -8.09 -24.93
CA PRO A 255 16.92 -8.27 -26.22
C PRO A 255 16.72 -7.10 -27.20
N ALA A 256 15.56 -6.42 -27.13
CA ALA A 256 15.28 -5.23 -27.92
C ALA A 256 16.05 -3.99 -27.43
N LYS A 257 16.68 -4.08 -26.24
CA LYS A 257 17.37 -2.98 -25.53
C LYS A 257 16.45 -1.80 -25.21
N VAL A 258 15.20 -2.10 -24.91
CA VAL A 258 14.21 -1.12 -24.46
C VAL A 258 14.04 -1.25 -22.95
N PRO A 259 14.49 -0.25 -22.16
CA PRO A 259 14.33 -0.29 -20.72
C PRO A 259 12.86 -0.13 -20.32
N VAL A 260 12.53 -0.70 -19.15
CA VAL A 260 11.20 -0.62 -18.56
C VAL A 260 11.28 0.08 -17.20
N ILE A 261 10.54 1.17 -17.01
CA ILE A 261 10.27 1.74 -15.69
C ILE A 261 8.99 1.09 -15.16
N ALA A 262 9.07 0.53 -13.96
CA ALA A 262 7.99 -0.24 -13.36
C ALA A 262 7.27 0.54 -12.26
N GLY A 263 5.96 0.32 -12.13
CA GLY A 263 5.13 0.93 -11.09
C GLY A 263 5.33 0.33 -9.71
N GLU A 264 5.87 -0.92 -9.63
CA GLU A 264 6.13 -1.60 -8.37
C GLU A 264 7.33 -2.57 -8.49
N GLU A 265 7.78 -3.09 -7.33
CA GLU A 265 9.02 -3.84 -7.19
C GLU A 265 9.01 -5.20 -7.91
N GLY A 266 7.89 -5.95 -7.84
CA GLY A 266 7.80 -7.27 -8.47
C GLY A 266 7.90 -7.20 -10.00
N ILE A 267 7.24 -6.20 -10.61
CA ILE A 267 7.39 -5.92 -12.04
C ILE A 267 8.83 -5.49 -12.35
N CYS A 268 9.42 -4.64 -11.50
CA CYS A 268 10.81 -4.20 -11.67
C CYS A 268 11.79 -5.36 -11.58
N SER A 269 11.63 -6.24 -10.61
CA SER A 269 12.43 -7.45 -10.46
C SER A 269 12.31 -8.35 -11.68
N GLY A 270 11.09 -8.52 -12.21
CA GLY A 270 10.81 -9.40 -13.35
C GLY A 270 11.23 -8.84 -14.70
N CYS A 271 11.09 -7.54 -14.96
CA CYS A 271 11.35 -6.96 -16.29
C CYS A 271 11.81 -5.50 -16.28
N GLY A 272 11.78 -4.80 -15.14
CA GLY A 272 12.12 -3.39 -15.07
C GLY A 272 13.61 -3.13 -14.92
N VAL A 273 13.98 -1.85 -15.02
CA VAL A 273 15.31 -1.34 -14.66
C VAL A 273 15.26 -0.57 -13.35
N ALA A 274 14.15 0.17 -13.10
CA ALA A 274 13.93 0.92 -11.87
C ALA A 274 12.46 1.05 -11.54
N THR A 275 12.18 1.31 -10.27
CA THR A 275 10.85 1.57 -9.70
C THR A 275 10.93 2.51 -8.52
N LEU A 276 9.86 3.26 -8.28
CA LEU A 276 9.60 3.92 -7.01
C LEU A 276 8.59 3.05 -6.24
N SER A 277 9.09 2.25 -5.32
CA SER A 277 8.32 1.18 -4.68
C SER A 277 7.89 1.54 -3.27
N ILE A 278 6.76 0.96 -2.89
CA ILE A 278 6.29 0.85 -1.50
C ILE A 278 6.56 -0.57 -0.99
N ASP A 279 6.47 -0.77 0.32
CA ASP A 279 6.50 -2.10 0.92
C ASP A 279 5.09 -2.69 1.00
N TYR A 280 4.84 -3.76 0.26
CA TYR A 280 3.52 -4.42 0.22
C TYR A 280 3.22 -5.21 1.49
N TYR A 281 4.23 -5.75 2.16
CA TYR A 281 4.03 -6.36 3.47
C TYR A 281 3.54 -5.34 4.49
N ASP A 282 4.13 -4.14 4.50
CA ASP A 282 3.76 -3.08 5.44
C ASP A 282 2.33 -2.59 5.23
N ILE A 283 1.87 -2.40 3.97
CA ILE A 283 0.48 -2.01 3.73
C ILE A 283 -0.49 -3.14 4.07
N GLY A 284 -0.12 -4.39 3.83
CA GLY A 284 -0.87 -5.56 4.28
C GLY A 284 -0.96 -5.63 5.80
N TYR A 285 0.17 -5.47 6.50
CA TYR A 285 0.23 -5.45 7.96
C TYR A 285 -0.65 -4.33 8.54
N LYS A 286 -0.59 -3.14 7.94
CA LYS A 286 -1.46 -2.03 8.32
C LYS A 286 -2.94 -2.35 8.13
N ALA A 287 -3.33 -2.97 7.03
CA ALA A 287 -4.70 -3.45 6.83
C ALA A 287 -5.10 -4.48 7.90
N GLY A 288 -4.19 -5.35 8.32
CA GLY A 288 -4.43 -6.31 9.41
C GLY A 288 -4.59 -5.64 10.77
N GLU A 289 -3.83 -4.57 11.08
CA GLU A 289 -4.07 -3.75 12.28
C GLU A 289 -5.47 -3.13 12.27
N MET A 290 -5.91 -2.57 11.12
CA MET A 290 -7.27 -2.06 10.94
C MET A 290 -8.32 -3.16 11.15
N GLY A 291 -8.05 -4.37 10.66
CA GLY A 291 -8.89 -5.55 10.89
C GLY A 291 -9.03 -5.91 12.36
N ALA A 292 -7.93 -5.85 13.12
CA ALA A 292 -7.96 -6.07 14.57
C ALA A 292 -8.83 -5.03 15.29
N GLU A 293 -8.74 -3.74 14.94
CA GLU A 293 -9.59 -2.68 15.50
C GLU A 293 -11.08 -2.94 15.22
N ILE A 294 -11.42 -3.43 14.02
CA ILE A 294 -12.82 -3.80 13.69
C ILE A 294 -13.27 -5.00 14.54
N LEU A 295 -12.48 -6.06 14.57
CA LEU A 295 -12.88 -7.33 15.19
C LEU A 295 -12.88 -7.29 16.73
N MET A 296 -11.91 -6.58 17.33
CA MET A 296 -11.72 -6.54 18.78
C MET A 296 -12.43 -5.37 19.43
N ASP A 297 -12.32 -4.18 18.81
CA ASP A 297 -12.77 -2.92 19.40
C ASP A 297 -14.14 -2.50 18.87
N GLY A 298 -14.66 -3.17 17.83
CA GLY A 298 -15.94 -2.85 17.18
C GLY A 298 -15.91 -1.52 16.44
N LYS A 299 -14.74 -1.10 15.94
CA LYS A 299 -14.58 0.14 15.19
C LYS A 299 -15.41 0.09 13.90
N ASP A 300 -16.16 1.16 13.62
CA ASP A 300 -16.96 1.24 12.40
C ASP A 300 -16.04 1.48 11.18
N VAL A 301 -16.00 0.49 10.30
CA VAL A 301 -15.19 0.53 9.08
C VAL A 301 -15.52 1.74 8.18
N LYS A 302 -16.75 2.26 8.24
CA LYS A 302 -17.21 3.41 7.46
C LYS A 302 -16.53 4.71 7.83
N GLU A 303 -16.05 4.80 9.09
CA GLU A 303 -15.37 5.97 9.63
C GLU A 303 -13.84 5.86 9.50
N MET A 304 -13.33 4.71 9.11
CA MET A 304 -11.88 4.48 8.97
C MET A 304 -11.38 5.11 7.66
N PRO A 305 -10.37 5.99 7.71
CA PRO A 305 -9.76 6.53 6.50
C PRO A 305 -8.97 5.46 5.76
N ILE A 306 -8.76 5.69 4.46
CA ILE A 306 -7.79 4.92 3.70
C ILE A 306 -6.38 5.31 4.16
N GLU A 307 -5.58 4.31 4.48
CA GLU A 307 -4.19 4.48 4.91
C GLU A 307 -3.23 4.27 3.72
N PHE A 308 -2.07 4.93 3.76
CA PHE A 308 -1.06 4.87 2.70
C PHE A 308 0.24 4.31 3.24
N ALA A 309 1.09 3.79 2.35
CA ALA A 309 2.45 3.42 2.73
C ALA A 309 3.21 4.63 3.30
N PRO A 310 3.92 4.47 4.43
CA PRO A 310 4.60 5.59 5.08
C PRO A 310 5.80 6.10 4.28
N GLU A 311 6.42 5.26 3.50
CA GLU A 311 7.64 5.55 2.76
C GLU A 311 7.61 4.97 1.34
N VAL A 312 8.37 5.62 0.44
CA VAL A 312 8.65 5.13 -0.91
C VAL A 312 10.14 5.07 -1.13
N THR A 313 10.62 4.04 -1.80
CA THR A 313 12.05 3.80 -2.04
C THR A 313 12.33 3.68 -3.53
N LYS A 314 13.36 4.40 -4.00
CA LYS A 314 13.90 4.19 -5.35
C LYS A 314 14.66 2.86 -5.38
N LYS A 315 14.15 1.90 -6.13
CA LYS A 315 14.79 0.58 -6.29
C LYS A 315 15.16 0.32 -7.75
N TYR A 316 16.13 -0.56 -7.98
CA TYR A 316 16.56 -0.91 -9.33
C TYR A 316 16.91 -2.40 -9.45
N ASN A 317 16.68 -2.94 -10.64
CA ASN A 317 17.09 -4.28 -11.03
C ASN A 317 18.53 -4.23 -11.57
N LYS A 318 19.47 -4.72 -10.77
CA LYS A 318 20.88 -4.68 -11.10
C LYS A 318 21.23 -5.44 -12.38
N ALA A 319 20.64 -6.63 -12.57
CA ALA A 319 20.93 -7.48 -13.72
C ALA A 319 20.48 -6.80 -15.03
N ASN A 320 19.27 -6.26 -15.08
CA ASN A 320 18.75 -5.55 -16.24
C ASN A 320 19.51 -4.25 -16.52
N CYS A 321 19.88 -3.50 -15.47
CA CYS A 321 20.69 -2.30 -15.63
C CYS A 321 22.08 -2.62 -16.23
N GLU A 322 22.76 -3.67 -15.72
CA GLU A 322 24.06 -4.12 -16.25
C GLU A 322 23.93 -4.59 -17.72
N ALA A 323 22.91 -5.36 -18.05
CA ALA A 323 22.69 -5.86 -19.40
C ALA A 323 22.40 -4.75 -20.43
N LEU A 324 21.75 -3.68 -19.98
CA LEU A 324 21.41 -2.52 -20.81
C LEU A 324 22.48 -1.40 -20.76
N GLY A 325 23.48 -1.51 -19.87
CA GLY A 325 24.53 -0.51 -19.66
C GLY A 325 23.99 0.76 -18.99
N ILE A 326 22.97 0.64 -18.16
CA ILE A 326 22.35 1.75 -17.43
C ILE A 326 23.05 1.90 -16.08
N THR A 327 23.43 3.13 -15.76
CA THR A 327 23.95 3.51 -14.44
C THR A 327 22.88 4.28 -13.70
N VAL A 328 22.48 3.81 -12.54
CA VAL A 328 21.53 4.50 -11.67
C VAL A 328 22.27 5.40 -10.68
N PRO A 329 21.64 6.50 -10.20
CA PRO A 329 22.19 7.33 -9.11
C PRO A 329 22.40 6.56 -7.81
N ASP A 330 23.22 7.10 -6.91
CA ASP A 330 23.61 6.45 -5.64
C ASP A 330 22.48 6.32 -4.62
N ASP A 331 21.38 7.04 -4.81
CA ASP A 331 20.18 6.98 -3.95
C ASP A 331 19.19 5.85 -4.33
N TYR A 332 19.55 5.03 -5.32
CA TYR A 332 18.78 3.84 -5.67
C TYR A 332 19.29 2.61 -4.93
N VAL A 333 18.36 1.81 -4.41
CA VAL A 333 18.66 0.55 -3.70
C VAL A 333 18.48 -0.62 -4.66
N ALA A 334 19.46 -1.52 -4.72
CA ALA A 334 19.31 -2.74 -5.52
C ALA A 334 18.21 -3.62 -4.95
N ILE A 335 17.35 -4.16 -5.83
CA ILE A 335 16.40 -5.20 -5.45
C ILE A 335 17.21 -6.46 -5.11
N GLU A 336 16.93 -7.07 -3.97
CA GLU A 336 17.54 -8.34 -3.57
C GLU A 336 16.96 -9.49 -4.43
N GLU A 337 17.86 -10.41 -4.88
CA GLU A 337 17.50 -11.58 -5.69
C GLU A 337 16.98 -12.75 -4.84
#